data_ed26b1a920c7778450ecddb9d9c27e6c
#
_entry.id   ed26b1a920c7778450ecddb9d9c27e6c
#
_cell.length_a   1.000
_cell.length_b   1.000
_cell.length_c   1.000
_cell.angle_alpha   90.00
_cell.angle_beta   90.00
_cell.angle_gamma   90.00
#
_symmetry.space_group_name_H-M   'P 1'
#
loop_
_entity.id
_entity.type
_entity.pdbx_description
1 polymer ?
#
loop_
_entity_poly.entity_id
_entity_poly.type
_entity_poly.pdbx_seq_one_letter_code
_entity_poly.pdbx_strand_id
1 'polypeptide(L)'
;MMISAEKLHEYSNELYQNNNKSEVILRSAARVAYYALYHKLISLSRLPQSAKVNDNDDAASSCGAHEKLIQQLRASDKDYLREWGISLSRLKSVRNKADYKLDRSFSDYDAYSTVRKVGKLLDEIDAIEKFTDEKDSKEKCLPIKDEEKNSDSSEVKPKRPILRVIK
;
A
#
# COMPACT_ATOMS: atom_id res chain seq x y z
N MET A 1 -14.30 -19.60 8.19
CA MET A 1 -14.76 -18.32 7.63
C MET A 1 -13.64 -17.30 7.86
N MET A 2 -13.04 -16.73 6.81
CA MET A 2 -11.97 -15.71 6.98
C MET A 2 -12.62 -14.36 7.28
N ILE A 3 -12.06 -13.62 8.25
CA ILE A 3 -12.49 -12.25 8.57
C ILE A 3 -11.82 -11.29 7.60
N SER A 4 -12.61 -10.42 6.94
CA SER A 4 -12.08 -9.39 6.03
C SER A 4 -11.67 -8.11 6.78
N ALA A 5 -10.87 -7.27 6.13
CA ALA A 5 -10.45 -5.98 6.66
C ALA A 5 -11.64 -5.05 6.91
N GLU A 6 -12.63 -5.09 6.02
CA GLU A 6 -13.88 -4.31 6.11
C GLU A 6 -14.67 -4.71 7.35
N LYS A 7 -14.82 -6.01 7.64
CA LYS A 7 -15.49 -6.50 8.86
C LYS A 7 -14.76 -6.09 10.13
N LEU A 8 -13.43 -6.07 10.11
CA LEU A 8 -12.66 -5.53 11.23
C LEU A 8 -12.93 -4.03 11.43
N HIS A 9 -13.03 -3.28 10.34
CA HIS A 9 -13.34 -1.86 10.43
C HIS A 9 -14.78 -1.62 10.90
N GLU A 10 -15.77 -2.39 10.42
CA GLU A 10 -17.15 -2.36 10.93
C GLU A 10 -17.18 -2.59 12.45
N TYR A 11 -16.51 -3.62 12.92
CA TYR A 11 -16.41 -3.90 14.35
C TYR A 11 -15.73 -2.77 15.13
N SER A 12 -14.72 -2.13 14.57
CA SER A 12 -14.10 -0.96 15.20
C SER A 12 -15.06 0.22 15.34
N ASN A 13 -15.94 0.43 14.34
CA ASN A 13 -17.00 1.42 14.39
C ASN A 13 -18.05 1.08 15.46
N GLU A 14 -18.47 -0.19 15.57
CA GLU A 14 -19.40 -0.65 16.62
C GLU A 14 -18.83 -0.40 18.01
N LEU A 15 -17.55 -0.72 18.22
CA LEU A 15 -16.87 -0.43 19.48
C LEU A 15 -16.86 1.07 19.78
N TYR A 16 -16.58 1.91 18.78
CA TYR A 16 -16.55 3.35 18.97
C TYR A 16 -17.94 3.94 19.23
N GLN A 17 -18.99 3.41 18.59
CA GLN A 17 -20.37 3.85 18.74
C GLN A 17 -21.05 3.33 20.03
N ASN A 18 -20.37 2.46 20.78
CA ASN A 18 -20.90 1.94 22.02
C ASN A 18 -21.21 3.08 23.00
N ASN A 19 -22.38 3.01 23.66
CA ASN A 19 -22.82 3.99 24.66
C ASN A 19 -21.86 4.10 25.85
N ASN A 20 -21.19 3.00 26.21
CA ASN A 20 -20.15 3.00 27.21
C ASN A 20 -18.79 3.35 26.58
N LYS A 21 -18.46 4.62 26.52
CA LYS A 21 -17.17 5.12 25.99
C LYS A 21 -16.07 5.05 27.06
N SER A 22 -15.92 3.93 27.72
CA SER A 22 -14.77 3.73 28.62
C SER A 22 -13.46 3.78 27.81
N GLU A 23 -12.38 4.23 28.44
CA GLU A 23 -11.07 4.34 27.79
C GLU A 23 -10.60 2.99 27.19
N VAL A 24 -10.95 1.87 27.83
CA VAL A 24 -10.64 0.52 27.34
C VAL A 24 -11.32 0.24 26.01
N ILE A 25 -12.58 0.64 25.85
CA ILE A 25 -13.33 0.49 24.60
C ILE A 25 -12.76 1.38 23.51
N LEU A 26 -12.40 2.64 23.83
CA LEU A 26 -11.78 3.58 22.89
C LEU A 26 -10.43 3.06 22.39
N ARG A 27 -9.59 2.54 23.28
CA ARG A 27 -8.31 1.89 22.92
C ARG A 27 -8.52 0.68 22.03
N SER A 28 -9.53 -0.15 22.36
CA SER A 28 -9.86 -1.34 21.57
C SER A 28 -10.35 -0.97 20.16
N ALA A 29 -11.21 0.04 20.03
CA ALA A 29 -11.66 0.54 18.73
C ALA A 29 -10.48 1.00 17.84
N ALA A 30 -9.59 1.82 18.39
CA ALA A 30 -8.41 2.31 17.65
C ALA A 30 -7.46 1.17 17.25
N ARG A 31 -7.25 0.19 18.13
CA ARG A 31 -6.44 -1.00 17.85
C ARG A 31 -7.02 -1.82 16.71
N VAL A 32 -8.32 -2.13 16.77
CA VAL A 32 -9.00 -2.94 15.73
C VAL A 32 -8.99 -2.21 14.39
N ALA A 33 -9.26 -0.89 14.37
CA ALA A 33 -9.18 -0.08 13.16
C ALA A 33 -7.78 -0.15 12.52
N TYR A 34 -6.71 -0.02 13.31
CA TYR A 34 -5.35 -0.15 12.81
C TYR A 34 -5.10 -1.50 12.14
N TYR A 35 -5.55 -2.60 12.75
CA TYR A 35 -5.38 -3.93 12.18
C TYR A 35 -6.20 -4.13 10.91
N ALA A 36 -7.38 -3.52 10.78
CA ALA A 36 -8.16 -3.53 9.55
C ALA A 36 -7.34 -2.98 8.38
N LEU A 37 -6.76 -1.77 8.53
CA LEU A 37 -5.91 -1.19 7.50
C LEU A 37 -4.64 -2.01 7.24
N TYR A 38 -3.99 -2.51 8.30
CA TYR A 38 -2.79 -3.32 8.18
C TYR A 38 -3.03 -4.58 7.32
N HIS A 39 -4.11 -5.31 7.60
CA HIS A 39 -4.47 -6.51 6.84
C HIS A 39 -4.89 -6.19 5.41
N LYS A 40 -5.61 -5.10 5.17
CA LYS A 40 -5.94 -4.64 3.82
C LYS A 40 -4.68 -4.38 3.01
N LEU A 41 -3.72 -3.65 3.57
CA LEU A 41 -2.47 -3.31 2.88
C LEU A 41 -1.60 -4.54 2.61
N ILE A 42 -1.55 -5.53 3.52
CA ILE A 42 -0.84 -6.80 3.28
C ILE A 42 -1.48 -7.60 2.14
N SER A 43 -2.81 -7.57 2.01
CA SER A 43 -3.53 -8.34 0.98
C SER A 43 -3.38 -7.76 -0.43
N LEU A 44 -2.83 -6.54 -0.57
CA LEU A 44 -2.61 -5.94 -1.88
C LEU A 44 -1.61 -6.76 -2.70
N SER A 45 -2.06 -7.32 -3.82
CA SER A 45 -1.21 -8.12 -4.73
C SER A 45 -0.09 -7.30 -5.40
N ARG A 46 -0.15 -5.98 -5.29
CA ARG A 46 0.75 -5.01 -5.95
C ARG A 46 1.74 -4.34 -5.01
N LEU A 47 1.91 -4.87 -3.82
CA LEU A 47 3.00 -4.41 -2.96
C LEU A 47 4.32 -4.62 -3.70
N PRO A 48 5.20 -3.59 -3.76
CA PRO A 48 6.54 -3.79 -4.27
C PRO A 48 7.17 -4.94 -3.49
N GLN A 49 7.49 -6.02 -4.20
CA GLN A 49 8.32 -7.07 -3.59
C GLN A 49 9.59 -6.35 -3.16
N SER A 50 9.87 -6.36 -1.86
CA SER A 50 11.05 -5.71 -1.33
C SER A 50 12.23 -6.13 -2.19
N ALA A 51 12.96 -5.16 -2.73
CA ALA A 51 14.29 -5.42 -3.23
C ALA A 51 14.94 -6.31 -2.17
N LYS A 52 15.38 -7.51 -2.57
CA LYS A 52 15.92 -8.52 -1.68
C LYS A 52 16.85 -7.81 -0.72
N VAL A 53 16.40 -7.64 0.52
CA VAL A 53 17.28 -7.19 1.59
C VAL A 53 18.34 -8.29 1.62
N ASN A 54 19.56 -7.93 1.23
CA ASN A 54 20.67 -8.88 1.25
C ASN A 54 20.70 -9.43 2.66
N ASP A 55 20.59 -10.76 2.80
CA ASP A 55 20.55 -11.49 4.06
C ASP A 55 21.81 -11.28 4.94
N ASN A 56 22.71 -10.39 4.50
CA ASN A 56 23.97 -10.06 5.19
C ASN A 56 23.88 -8.80 6.08
N ASP A 57 22.73 -8.11 6.15
CA ASP A 57 22.55 -7.02 7.10
C ASP A 57 21.85 -7.53 8.36
N ASP A 58 22.62 -7.87 9.39
CA ASP A 58 22.15 -8.26 10.73
C ASP A 58 21.21 -7.20 11.36
N ALA A 59 21.25 -5.96 10.91
CA ALA A 59 20.36 -4.88 11.30
C ALA A 59 18.93 -5.04 10.76
N ALA A 60 18.72 -5.71 9.62
CA ALA A 60 17.41 -5.88 8.99
C ALA A 60 16.56 -6.99 9.66
N SER A 61 17.18 -7.90 10.41
CA SER A 61 16.50 -9.03 11.06
C SER A 61 15.72 -8.61 12.31
N SER A 62 15.99 -7.44 12.90
CA SER A 62 15.30 -6.93 14.09
C SER A 62 14.02 -6.13 13.78
N CYS A 63 13.72 -5.88 12.49
CA CYS A 63 12.57 -5.07 12.09
C CYS A 63 11.29 -5.91 12.09
N GLY A 64 10.31 -5.56 12.96
CA GLY A 64 9.03 -6.27 13.04
C GLY A 64 8.20 -6.15 11.75
N ALA A 65 7.28 -7.12 11.52
CA ALA A 65 6.45 -7.22 10.31
C ALA A 65 5.73 -5.91 9.93
N HIS A 66 5.22 -5.18 10.92
CA HIS A 66 4.58 -3.89 10.70
C HIS A 66 5.53 -2.83 10.14
N GLU A 67 6.77 -2.80 10.61
CA GLU A 67 7.77 -1.83 10.13
C GLU A 67 8.24 -2.19 8.73
N LYS A 68 8.43 -3.49 8.44
CA LYS A 68 8.77 -3.95 7.09
C LYS A 68 7.73 -3.50 6.06
N LEU A 69 6.44 -3.67 6.36
CA LEU A 69 5.36 -3.20 5.48
C LEU A 69 5.40 -1.68 5.28
N ILE A 70 5.59 -0.91 6.35
CA ILE A 70 5.69 0.56 6.27
C ILE A 70 6.87 0.97 5.36
N GLN A 71 8.02 0.33 5.53
CA GLN A 71 9.20 0.62 4.71
C GLN A 71 8.99 0.24 3.24
N GLN A 72 8.37 -0.91 2.96
CA GLN A 72 8.01 -1.33 1.60
C GLN A 72 7.09 -0.32 0.91
N LEU A 73 6.05 0.13 1.60
CA LEU A 73 5.12 1.13 1.07
C LEU A 73 5.84 2.46 0.80
N ARG A 74 6.68 2.92 1.72
CA ARG A 74 7.42 4.19 1.60
C ARG A 74 8.50 4.17 0.53
N ALA A 75 9.05 3.00 0.21
CA ALA A 75 10.03 2.82 -0.86
C ALA A 75 9.41 2.70 -2.26
N SER A 76 8.08 2.68 -2.37
CA SER A 76 7.39 2.55 -3.66
C SER A 76 7.53 3.80 -4.52
N ASP A 77 7.60 3.60 -5.84
CA ASP A 77 7.57 4.68 -6.84
C ASP A 77 6.18 5.34 -6.97
N LYS A 78 5.13 4.67 -6.49
CA LYS A 78 3.75 5.16 -6.55
C LYS A 78 3.44 6.07 -5.37
N ASP A 79 3.02 7.30 -5.64
CA ASP A 79 2.74 8.31 -4.62
C ASP A 79 1.70 7.84 -3.59
N TYR A 80 0.60 7.24 -4.04
CA TYR A 80 -0.44 6.76 -3.14
C TYR A 80 0.05 5.68 -2.18
N LEU A 81 0.95 4.77 -2.61
CA LEU A 81 1.54 3.77 -1.72
C LEU A 81 2.43 4.41 -0.65
N ARG A 82 3.21 5.44 -1.02
CA ARG A 82 4.02 6.19 -0.04
C ARG A 82 3.15 6.90 1.00
N GLU A 83 2.04 7.51 0.57
CA GLU A 83 1.10 8.17 1.48
C GLU A 83 0.41 7.18 2.42
N TRP A 84 0.03 5.99 1.92
CA TRP A 84 -0.50 4.93 2.76
C TRP A 84 0.53 4.45 3.79
N GLY A 85 1.81 4.32 3.39
CA GLY A 85 2.90 3.98 4.30
C GLY A 85 3.11 5.01 5.41
N ILE A 86 3.03 6.31 5.08
CA ILE A 86 3.08 7.41 6.05
C ILE A 86 1.87 7.35 7.00
N SER A 87 0.69 7.13 6.46
CA SER A 87 -0.56 7.03 7.24
C SER A 87 -0.52 5.82 8.18
N LEU A 88 -0.08 4.66 7.70
CA LEU A 88 0.06 3.44 8.51
C LEU A 88 1.07 3.65 9.65
N SER A 89 2.19 4.35 9.39
CA SER A 89 3.19 4.67 10.42
C SER A 89 2.61 5.54 11.54
N ARG A 90 1.82 6.56 11.17
CA ARG A 90 1.13 7.43 12.16
C ARG A 90 0.10 6.64 12.99
N LEU A 91 -0.70 5.81 12.33
CA LEU A 91 -1.69 4.97 13.00
C LEU A 91 -1.05 3.90 13.89
N LYS A 92 0.13 3.36 13.50
CA LYS A 92 0.95 2.50 14.36
C LYS A 92 1.32 3.18 15.67
N SER A 93 1.65 4.46 15.63
CA SER A 93 1.98 5.24 16.84
C SER A 93 0.78 5.37 17.78
N VAL A 94 -0.42 5.60 17.23
CA VAL A 94 -1.68 5.65 18.01
C VAL A 94 -2.00 4.27 18.61
N ARG A 95 -1.88 3.20 17.82
CA ARG A 95 -2.05 1.82 18.28
C ARG A 95 -1.07 1.48 19.41
N ASN A 96 0.20 1.87 19.28
CA ASN A 96 1.19 1.67 20.32
C ASN A 96 0.85 2.46 21.62
N LYS A 97 0.27 3.67 21.50
CA LYS A 97 -0.28 4.40 22.64
C LYS A 97 -1.43 3.62 23.30
N ALA A 98 -2.34 3.07 22.47
CA ALA A 98 -3.50 2.32 22.94
C ALA A 98 -3.11 1.03 23.69
N ASP A 99 -2.10 0.30 23.21
CA ASP A 99 -1.73 -1.02 23.75
C ASP A 99 -0.70 -0.97 24.88
N TYR A 100 0.27 -0.06 24.79
CA TYR A 100 1.46 -0.13 25.66
C TYR A 100 1.64 1.08 26.59
N LYS A 101 0.95 2.20 26.35
CA LYS A 101 1.07 3.39 27.18
C LYS A 101 -0.17 3.59 28.03
N LEU A 102 -0.35 2.65 28.98
CA LEU A 102 -1.52 2.67 29.88
C LEU A 102 -1.47 3.78 30.94
N ASP A 103 -0.28 4.32 31.18
CA ASP A 103 -0.01 5.50 32.00
C ASP A 103 -0.43 6.83 31.35
N ARG A 104 -0.74 6.81 30.03
CA ARG A 104 -1.17 8.00 29.31
C ARG A 104 -2.64 7.90 28.97
N SER A 105 -3.40 8.96 29.19
CA SER A 105 -4.81 9.05 28.83
C SER A 105 -5.00 8.84 27.33
N PHE A 106 -6.05 8.12 26.97
CA PHE A 106 -6.46 7.88 25.59
C PHE A 106 -7.83 8.51 25.38
N SER A 107 -7.87 9.58 24.58
CA SER A 107 -9.08 10.38 24.41
C SER A 107 -10.08 9.79 23.42
N ASP A 108 -11.34 10.23 23.51
CA ASP A 108 -12.37 9.95 22.50
C ASP A 108 -11.92 10.41 21.11
N TYR A 109 -11.21 11.55 21.02
CA TYR A 109 -10.64 12.06 19.76
C TYR A 109 -9.58 11.14 19.17
N ASP A 110 -8.72 10.53 19.98
CA ASP A 110 -7.73 9.55 19.52
C ASP A 110 -8.41 8.37 18.83
N ALA A 111 -9.49 7.84 19.43
CA ALA A 111 -10.28 6.75 18.85
C ALA A 111 -11.01 7.20 17.58
N TYR A 112 -11.79 8.28 17.68
CA TYR A 112 -12.57 8.83 16.57
C TYR A 112 -11.72 9.11 15.32
N SER A 113 -10.63 9.85 15.51
CA SER A 113 -9.76 10.21 14.40
C SER A 113 -9.12 8.98 13.73
N THR A 114 -8.78 7.95 14.52
CA THR A 114 -8.21 6.70 14.03
C THR A 114 -9.22 5.92 13.20
N VAL A 115 -10.40 5.64 13.77
CA VAL A 115 -11.47 4.87 13.11
C VAL A 115 -11.89 5.54 11.81
N ARG A 116 -12.15 6.87 11.85
CA ARG A 116 -12.55 7.63 10.67
C ARG A 116 -11.47 7.71 9.59
N LYS A 117 -10.21 7.84 9.98
CA LYS A 117 -9.09 7.88 9.03
C LYS A 117 -8.91 6.55 8.34
N VAL A 118 -9.03 5.45 9.09
CA VAL A 118 -8.95 4.10 8.52
C VAL A 118 -10.06 3.87 7.51
N GLY A 119 -11.32 4.24 7.82
CA GLY A 119 -12.43 4.12 6.87
C GLY A 119 -12.14 4.80 5.55
N LYS A 120 -11.70 6.07 5.58
CA LYS A 120 -11.33 6.79 4.36
C LYS A 120 -10.22 6.13 3.55
N LEU A 121 -9.21 5.56 4.24
CA LEU A 121 -8.11 4.87 3.56
C LEU A 121 -8.56 3.54 2.93
N LEU A 122 -9.47 2.81 3.56
CA LEU A 122 -10.05 1.60 2.98
C LEU A 122 -10.85 1.93 1.71
N ASP A 123 -11.70 2.97 1.75
CA ASP A 123 -12.46 3.42 0.59
C ASP A 123 -11.53 3.86 -0.57
N GLU A 124 -10.44 4.55 -0.25
CA GLU A 124 -9.43 4.99 -1.23
C GLU A 124 -8.69 3.81 -1.86
N ILE A 125 -8.31 2.83 -1.05
CA ILE A 125 -7.65 1.60 -1.51
C ILE A 125 -8.57 0.85 -2.47
N ASP A 126 -9.84 0.64 -2.09
CA ASP A 126 -10.81 -0.07 -2.91
C ASP A 126 -11.08 0.64 -4.25
N ALA A 127 -11.12 1.98 -4.24
CA ALA A 127 -11.27 2.76 -5.46
C ALA A 127 -10.07 2.54 -6.41
N ILE A 128 -8.85 2.59 -5.90
CA ILE A 128 -7.63 2.40 -6.71
C ILE A 128 -7.52 0.96 -7.22
N GLU A 129 -7.87 -0.05 -6.41
CA GLU A 129 -7.88 -1.45 -6.85
C GLU A 129 -8.84 -1.64 -8.06
N LYS A 130 -10.05 -1.13 -7.98
CA LYS A 130 -11.04 -1.21 -9.08
C LYS A 130 -10.52 -0.58 -10.37
N PHE A 131 -9.94 0.63 -10.29
CA PHE A 131 -9.38 1.32 -11.46
C PHE A 131 -8.23 0.55 -12.13
N THR A 132 -7.43 -0.13 -11.34
CA THR A 132 -6.29 -0.88 -11.86
C THR A 132 -6.73 -2.18 -12.52
N ASP A 133 -7.71 -2.87 -11.97
CA ASP A 133 -8.26 -4.13 -12.54
C ASP A 133 -8.97 -3.88 -13.86
N GLU A 134 -9.66 -2.74 -14.02
CA GLU A 134 -10.29 -2.35 -15.28
C GLU A 134 -9.27 -2.04 -16.39
N LYS A 135 -8.11 -1.46 -16.06
CA LYS A 135 -7.04 -1.20 -17.03
C LYS A 135 -6.38 -2.48 -17.51
N ASP A 136 -6.03 -3.38 -16.59
CA ASP A 136 -5.40 -4.66 -16.95
C ASP A 136 -6.33 -5.55 -17.78
N SER A 137 -7.66 -5.43 -17.58
CA SER A 137 -8.67 -6.15 -18.37
C SER A 137 -8.78 -5.60 -19.79
N LYS A 138 -8.60 -4.30 -20.01
CA LYS A 138 -8.64 -3.65 -21.33
C LYS A 138 -7.37 -3.89 -22.14
N GLU A 139 -6.22 -3.97 -21.50
CA GLU A 139 -4.94 -4.20 -22.19
C GLU A 139 -4.80 -5.65 -22.72
N LYS A 140 -5.48 -6.61 -22.08
CA LYS A 140 -5.54 -8.00 -22.55
C LYS A 140 -6.44 -8.24 -23.78
N CYS A 141 -7.24 -7.26 -24.19
CA CYS A 141 -8.20 -7.38 -25.28
C CYS A 141 -7.74 -6.71 -26.59
N LEU A 142 -6.48 -6.34 -26.76
CA LEU A 142 -5.98 -5.87 -28.04
C LEU A 142 -5.66 -7.09 -28.94
N PRO A 143 -6.27 -7.21 -30.13
CA PRO A 143 -5.95 -8.30 -31.05
C PRO A 143 -4.53 -8.14 -31.56
N ILE A 144 -3.76 -9.22 -31.50
CA ILE A 144 -2.45 -9.37 -32.13
C ILE A 144 -2.68 -9.16 -33.63
N LYS A 145 -2.17 -8.06 -34.17
CA LYS A 145 -2.08 -7.88 -35.62
C LYS A 145 -0.98 -8.82 -36.10
N ASP A 146 -1.37 -9.87 -36.82
CA ASP A 146 -0.48 -10.73 -37.57
C ASP A 146 0.27 -9.86 -38.60
N GLU A 147 1.57 -9.64 -38.40
CA GLU A 147 2.44 -9.08 -39.43
C GLU A 147 2.71 -10.18 -40.46
N GLU A 148 2.05 -10.04 -41.61
CA GLU A 148 2.39 -10.79 -42.82
C GLU A 148 3.84 -10.54 -43.19
N LYS A 149 4.60 -11.63 -43.22
CA LYS A 149 5.93 -11.69 -43.87
C LYS A 149 5.78 -11.38 -45.34
N ASN A 150 6.30 -10.28 -45.77
CA ASN A 150 6.65 -10.08 -47.18
C ASN A 150 8.16 -9.97 -47.31
N SER A 151 8.76 -11.03 -47.84
CA SER A 151 10.13 -11.12 -48.25
C SER A 151 10.27 -10.43 -49.61
N ASP A 152 11.03 -9.35 -49.69
CA ASP A 152 11.74 -9.10 -50.94
C ASP A 152 13.08 -8.40 -50.68
N SER A 153 14.10 -8.96 -51.33
CA SER A 153 15.50 -8.66 -51.28
C SER A 153 15.86 -7.52 -52.23
N SER A 154 16.53 -6.48 -51.71
CA SER A 154 17.51 -5.74 -52.55
C SER A 154 18.51 -4.96 -51.68
N GLU A 155 19.78 -5.29 -51.88
CA GLU A 155 20.96 -4.64 -51.35
C GLU A 155 21.03 -3.16 -51.76
N VAL A 156 21.21 -2.26 -50.75
CA VAL A 156 21.82 -0.95 -51.00
C VAL A 156 22.79 -0.60 -49.87
N LYS A 157 24.07 -0.56 -50.20
CA LYS A 157 25.16 -0.16 -49.31
C LYS A 157 25.07 1.33 -48.94
N PRO A 158 25.24 1.72 -47.66
CA PRO A 158 25.31 3.12 -47.31
C PRO A 158 26.71 3.69 -47.53
N LYS A 159 26.80 4.80 -48.26
CA LYS A 159 28.01 5.64 -48.45
C LYS A 159 28.32 6.40 -47.16
N ARG A 160 29.58 6.36 -46.73
CA ARG A 160 30.12 7.12 -45.57
C ARG A 160 30.19 8.61 -45.90
N PRO A 161 29.80 9.53 -44.98
CA PRO A 161 30.08 10.95 -45.15
C PRO A 161 31.52 11.28 -44.75
N ILE A 162 32.18 12.09 -45.58
CA ILE A 162 33.54 12.61 -45.42
C ILE A 162 33.50 13.79 -44.45
N LEU A 163 34.25 13.70 -43.34
CA LEU A 163 34.52 14.80 -42.43
C LEU A 163 35.48 15.80 -43.08
N ARG A 164 35.05 17.03 -43.36
CA ARG A 164 35.92 18.15 -43.67
C ARG A 164 36.40 18.83 -42.38
N VAL A 165 37.67 18.75 -42.13
CA VAL A 165 38.38 19.57 -41.14
C VAL A 165 38.55 20.97 -41.76
N ILE A 166 38.11 22.00 -41.06
CA ILE A 166 38.42 23.40 -41.38
C ILE A 166 39.40 23.89 -40.30
N LYS A 167 40.49 24.48 -40.80
CA LYS A 167 41.55 25.13 -40.04
C LYS A 167 41.05 26.37 -39.29
#